data_93abe82c5a6cfe4e77b8f144eee3f7f1
#
_entry.id   93abe82c5a6cfe4e77b8f144eee3f7f1
#
_cell.length_a   1.000
_cell.length_b   1.000
_cell.length_c   1.000
_cell.angle_alpha   90.00
_cell.angle_beta   90.00
_cell.angle_gamma   90.00
#
_symmetry.space_group_name_H-M   'P 1'
#
loop_
_entity.id
_entity.type
_entity.pdbx_description
1 polymer ?
#
loop_
_entity_poly.entity_id
_entity_poly.type
_entity_poly.pdbx_seq_one_letter_code
_entity_poly.pdbx_strand_id
1 'polypeptide(L)'
;LEQCIENALIFGETPEFINDINSALKIYSPLDIIQNILMEGMKKLGVLFEKGEVYLPQLIRSSETMNKAVNIITPHLKSDEKVKAKGKILMATVEGDVHDIGKNIVGTVLKCNGYEIIDLGVMVPKETILSTAKEQNVDIITLSGLITPSLKEMEKVLKYFQENSMKTPILIAGATTSPLHTALRLEPLYSGKVLHVSEALDTLQSINKLCSDEGEEFLSEKLQNFKTLRKLYEKNKKENIEDTQEISSPVIIPKEIGKKYLEISLEDIEKYINLDILLHTLKVKNSNEELKIKEDLSFIFNKMKENNLKVRGSYGIFSSKKIDGKLIIEDNIISTKEDFIYKFINNDDYIGAFALSYKSEIFKEKEYLKILEELLNNRIVEAGAEYLEDFVSKNIWKINIRPAIGYPSLPNHQLKETVLKILDGDKLDIKLTSSYAMLPLSSVCGLYISNPKSFYKK
;
A
#
# COMPACT_ATOMS: atom_id res chain seq x y z
N LEU A 1 -27.10 -28.74 6.56
CA LEU A 1 -25.96 -28.79 5.64
C LEU A 1 -25.65 -27.39 5.09
N GLU A 2 -26.62 -26.72 4.44
CA GLU A 2 -26.45 -25.33 3.92
C GLU A 2 -25.94 -24.37 5.00
N GLN A 3 -26.58 -24.39 6.18
CA GLN A 3 -26.16 -23.55 7.31
C GLN A 3 -24.74 -23.86 7.79
N CYS A 4 -24.29 -25.13 7.72
CA CYS A 4 -22.91 -25.49 8.09
C CYS A 4 -21.90 -24.87 7.11
N ILE A 5 -22.20 -24.95 5.80
CA ILE A 5 -21.37 -24.37 4.73
C ILE A 5 -21.35 -22.83 4.84
N GLU A 6 -22.49 -22.19 5.02
CA GLU A 6 -22.59 -20.74 5.24
C GLU A 6 -21.80 -20.30 6.48
N ASN A 7 -21.95 -21.01 7.60
CA ASN A 7 -21.24 -20.69 8.83
C ASN A 7 -19.73 -20.85 8.68
N ALA A 8 -19.27 -21.86 7.94
CA ALA A 8 -17.86 -22.05 7.64
C ALA A 8 -17.30 -20.89 6.80
N LEU A 9 -18.07 -20.32 5.89
CA LEU A 9 -17.68 -19.11 5.16
C LEU A 9 -17.61 -17.89 6.06
N ILE A 10 -18.59 -17.69 6.95
CA ILE A 10 -18.71 -16.46 7.76
C ILE A 10 -17.75 -16.50 8.95
N PHE A 11 -17.64 -17.62 9.67
CA PHE A 11 -16.92 -17.72 10.95
C PHE A 11 -15.59 -18.46 10.86
N GLY A 12 -15.29 -19.07 9.73
CA GLY A 12 -14.07 -19.81 9.45
C GLY A 12 -14.31 -21.28 9.14
N GLU A 13 -13.40 -21.86 8.39
CA GLU A 13 -13.44 -23.25 7.93
C GLU A 13 -13.44 -24.23 9.11
N THR A 14 -14.36 -25.19 9.10
CA THR A 14 -14.40 -26.30 10.04
C THR A 14 -13.70 -27.52 9.46
N PRO A 15 -13.23 -28.49 10.29
CA PRO A 15 -12.64 -29.74 9.80
C PRO A 15 -13.58 -30.54 8.87
N GLU A 16 -14.89 -30.37 9.02
CA GLU A 16 -15.93 -31.07 8.27
C GLU A 16 -16.28 -30.39 6.95
N PHE A 17 -15.82 -29.15 6.70
CA PHE A 17 -16.23 -28.32 5.57
C PHE A 17 -16.13 -29.00 4.21
N ILE A 18 -15.04 -29.72 3.94
CA ILE A 18 -14.84 -30.46 2.70
C ILE A 18 -15.90 -31.59 2.57
N ASN A 19 -16.20 -32.27 3.68
CA ASN A 19 -17.20 -33.32 3.72
C ASN A 19 -18.61 -32.75 3.51
N ASP A 20 -18.88 -31.56 4.02
CA ASP A 20 -20.14 -30.84 3.82
C ASP A 20 -20.34 -30.47 2.36
N ILE A 21 -19.31 -29.94 1.68
CA ILE A 21 -19.34 -29.66 0.24
C ILE A 21 -19.58 -30.93 -0.57
N ASN A 22 -18.87 -32.02 -0.29
CA ASN A 22 -19.07 -33.31 -0.96
C ASN A 22 -20.46 -33.91 -0.71
N SER A 23 -21.04 -33.65 0.45
CA SER A 23 -22.39 -34.07 0.79
C SER A 23 -23.43 -33.21 0.06
N ALA A 24 -23.18 -31.91 -0.07
CA ALA A 24 -24.03 -31.01 -0.84
C ALA A 24 -24.07 -31.39 -2.34
N LEU A 25 -22.95 -31.81 -2.93
CA LEU A 25 -22.87 -32.30 -4.32
C LEU A 25 -23.71 -33.54 -4.60
N LYS A 26 -24.11 -34.28 -3.57
CA LYS A 26 -25.04 -35.44 -3.72
C LYS A 26 -26.50 -35.03 -3.74
N ILE A 27 -26.83 -33.83 -3.26
CA ILE A 27 -28.21 -33.35 -3.04
C ILE A 27 -28.58 -32.24 -4.01
N TYR A 28 -27.66 -31.34 -4.28
CA TYR A 28 -27.84 -30.13 -5.08
C TYR A 28 -27.02 -30.17 -6.36
N SER A 29 -27.43 -29.41 -7.38
CA SER A 29 -26.59 -29.21 -8.56
C SER A 29 -25.34 -28.41 -8.19
N PRO A 30 -24.20 -28.63 -8.86
CA PRO A 30 -22.97 -27.84 -8.61
C PRO A 30 -23.22 -26.34 -8.70
N LEU A 31 -24.01 -25.88 -9.66
CA LEU A 31 -24.36 -24.48 -9.87
C LEU A 31 -25.20 -23.92 -8.72
N ASP A 32 -26.18 -24.68 -8.21
CA ASP A 32 -27.02 -24.29 -7.06
C ASP A 32 -26.17 -24.10 -5.79
N ILE A 33 -25.20 -25.00 -5.56
CA ILE A 33 -24.30 -24.87 -4.40
C ILE A 33 -23.55 -23.56 -4.48
N ILE A 34 -23.00 -23.21 -5.66
CA ILE A 34 -22.25 -21.96 -5.83
C ILE A 34 -23.17 -20.75 -5.66
N GLN A 35 -24.31 -20.73 -6.38
CA GLN A 35 -25.16 -19.53 -6.44
C GLN A 35 -26.03 -19.32 -5.19
N ASN A 36 -26.60 -20.39 -4.66
CA ASN A 36 -27.64 -20.30 -3.63
C ASN A 36 -27.10 -20.57 -2.21
N ILE A 37 -25.93 -21.21 -2.08
CA ILE A 37 -25.33 -21.49 -0.76
C ILE A 37 -24.07 -20.62 -0.57
N LEU A 38 -23.07 -20.79 -1.44
CA LEU A 38 -21.78 -20.09 -1.24
C LEU A 38 -21.90 -18.58 -1.47
N MET A 39 -22.51 -18.14 -2.56
CA MET A 39 -22.67 -16.71 -2.84
C MET A 39 -23.62 -16.01 -1.86
N GLU A 40 -24.66 -16.67 -1.37
CA GLU A 40 -25.51 -16.09 -0.30
C GLU A 40 -24.76 -15.99 1.03
N GLY A 41 -23.91 -16.96 1.38
CA GLY A 41 -23.00 -16.86 2.53
C GLY A 41 -22.05 -15.67 2.41
N MET A 42 -21.43 -15.49 1.24
CA MET A 42 -20.54 -14.35 0.97
C MET A 42 -21.28 -13.01 0.97
N LYS A 43 -22.51 -12.95 0.48
CA LYS A 43 -23.35 -11.75 0.55
C LYS A 43 -23.69 -11.37 2.01
N LYS A 44 -24.05 -12.35 2.84
CA LYS A 44 -24.25 -12.13 4.29
C LYS A 44 -22.98 -11.59 4.94
N LEU A 45 -21.82 -12.18 4.63
CA LEU A 45 -20.53 -11.72 5.09
C LEU A 45 -20.22 -10.28 4.65
N GLY A 46 -20.54 -9.93 3.40
CA GLY A 46 -20.41 -8.56 2.89
C GLY A 46 -21.24 -7.55 3.69
N VAL A 47 -22.49 -7.89 4.01
CA VAL A 47 -23.35 -7.04 4.86
C VAL A 47 -22.78 -6.88 6.27
N LEU A 48 -22.25 -7.95 6.88
CA LEU A 48 -21.60 -7.87 8.20
C LEU A 48 -20.33 -7.01 8.14
N PHE A 49 -19.56 -7.10 7.07
CA PHE A 49 -18.39 -6.24 6.85
C PHE A 49 -18.78 -4.77 6.69
N GLU A 50 -19.83 -4.45 5.92
CA GLU A 50 -20.35 -3.08 5.79
C GLU A 50 -20.83 -2.48 7.12
N LYS A 51 -21.41 -3.31 8.00
CA LYS A 51 -21.81 -2.92 9.35
C LYS A 51 -20.63 -2.81 10.34
N GLY A 52 -19.43 -3.25 9.96
CA GLY A 52 -18.28 -3.31 10.84
C GLY A 52 -18.33 -4.41 11.89
N GLU A 53 -19.16 -5.44 11.69
CA GLU A 53 -19.28 -6.63 12.54
C GLU A 53 -18.26 -7.71 12.18
N VAL A 54 -17.76 -7.68 10.95
CA VAL A 54 -16.68 -8.53 10.42
C VAL A 54 -15.54 -7.64 9.94
N TYR A 55 -14.31 -8.12 10.09
CA TYR A 55 -13.10 -7.36 9.77
C TYR A 55 -12.38 -7.94 8.55
N LEU A 56 -11.49 -7.14 7.95
CA LEU A 56 -10.76 -7.50 6.75
C LEU A 56 -10.06 -8.87 6.82
N PRO A 57 -9.34 -9.25 7.89
CA PRO A 57 -8.71 -10.56 8.00
C PRO A 57 -9.70 -11.72 7.90
N GLN A 58 -10.88 -11.58 8.49
CA GLN A 58 -11.93 -12.59 8.42
C GLN A 58 -12.46 -12.71 6.99
N LEU A 59 -12.66 -11.59 6.29
CA LEU A 59 -13.09 -11.59 4.90
C LEU A 59 -12.08 -12.32 3.98
N ILE A 60 -10.78 -12.11 4.20
CA ILE A 60 -9.72 -12.78 3.42
C ILE A 60 -9.75 -14.29 3.69
N ARG A 61 -9.85 -14.74 4.94
CA ARG A 61 -10.00 -16.17 5.27
C ARG A 61 -11.25 -16.78 4.65
N SER A 62 -12.37 -16.06 4.66
CA SER A 62 -13.61 -16.51 4.01
C SER A 62 -13.46 -16.64 2.51
N SER A 63 -12.68 -15.76 1.87
CA SER A 63 -12.34 -15.90 0.45
C SER A 63 -11.53 -17.16 0.16
N GLU A 64 -10.56 -17.51 0.98
CA GLU A 64 -9.82 -18.77 0.84
C GLU A 64 -10.73 -19.98 0.97
N THR A 65 -11.66 -19.96 1.95
CA THR A 65 -12.66 -21.01 2.16
C THR A 65 -13.59 -21.14 0.95
N MET A 66 -14.06 -20.00 0.40
CA MET A 66 -14.84 -19.95 -0.84
C MET A 66 -14.10 -20.55 -2.02
N ASN A 67 -12.83 -20.17 -2.23
CA ASN A 67 -11.99 -20.69 -3.30
C ASN A 67 -11.80 -22.21 -3.19
N LYS A 68 -11.61 -22.74 -1.99
CA LYS A 68 -11.53 -24.19 -1.76
C LYS A 68 -12.82 -24.90 -2.17
N ALA A 69 -13.99 -24.37 -1.75
CA ALA A 69 -15.27 -24.93 -2.14
C ALA A 69 -15.46 -24.93 -3.66
N VAL A 70 -15.19 -23.79 -4.31
CA VAL A 70 -15.31 -23.65 -5.78
C VAL A 70 -14.39 -24.62 -6.50
N ASN A 71 -13.14 -24.82 -6.04
CA ASN A 71 -12.21 -25.78 -6.64
C ASN A 71 -12.70 -27.23 -6.54
N ILE A 72 -13.42 -27.59 -5.47
CA ILE A 72 -14.04 -28.92 -5.31
C ILE A 72 -15.25 -29.08 -6.24
N ILE A 73 -16.05 -28.02 -6.39
CA ILE A 73 -17.31 -28.06 -7.14
C ILE A 73 -17.08 -27.94 -8.65
N THR A 74 -16.11 -27.14 -9.09
CA THR A 74 -15.85 -26.85 -10.52
C THR A 74 -15.72 -28.09 -11.41
N PRO A 75 -15.03 -29.18 -11.01
CA PRO A 75 -14.96 -30.40 -11.82
C PRO A 75 -16.31 -31.08 -12.08
N HIS A 76 -17.35 -30.74 -11.30
CA HIS A 76 -18.70 -31.30 -11.41
C HIS A 76 -19.65 -30.43 -12.23
N LEU A 77 -19.23 -29.21 -12.64
CA LEU A 77 -20.01 -28.34 -13.52
C LEU A 77 -20.08 -28.90 -14.94
N LYS A 78 -21.24 -28.78 -15.58
CA LYS A 78 -21.38 -29.10 -17.00
C LYS A 78 -20.71 -28.00 -17.85
N SER A 79 -20.25 -28.34 -19.04
CA SER A 79 -19.51 -27.44 -19.95
C SER A 79 -20.23 -26.11 -20.27
N ASP A 80 -21.57 -26.11 -20.21
CA ASP A 80 -22.41 -24.95 -20.53
C ASP A 80 -22.85 -24.13 -19.30
N GLU A 81 -22.52 -24.60 -18.09
CA GLU A 81 -22.86 -23.92 -16.83
C GLU A 81 -21.77 -22.96 -16.44
N LYS A 82 -22.05 -21.64 -16.56
CA LYS A 82 -21.15 -20.58 -16.11
C LYS A 82 -21.80 -19.76 -14.99
N VAL A 83 -21.04 -19.52 -13.92
CA VAL A 83 -21.44 -18.55 -12.88
C VAL A 83 -21.34 -17.15 -13.49
N LYS A 84 -22.47 -16.41 -13.54
CA LYS A 84 -22.47 -15.04 -14.06
C LYS A 84 -21.92 -14.10 -12.99
N ALA A 85 -20.78 -13.46 -13.27
CA ALA A 85 -20.25 -12.41 -12.44
C ALA A 85 -21.17 -11.18 -12.43
N LYS A 86 -21.17 -10.41 -11.32
CA LYS A 86 -21.91 -9.14 -11.20
C LYS A 86 -21.36 -8.06 -12.13
N GLY A 87 -20.09 -8.14 -12.44
CA GLY A 87 -19.36 -7.22 -13.32
C GLY A 87 -17.89 -7.63 -13.39
N LYS A 88 -17.18 -7.07 -14.36
CA LYS A 88 -15.79 -7.36 -14.64
C LYS A 88 -14.92 -6.13 -14.35
N ILE A 89 -14.00 -6.26 -13.41
CA ILE A 89 -13.18 -5.16 -12.90
C ILE A 89 -11.72 -5.41 -13.27
N LEU A 90 -11.08 -4.45 -13.95
CA LEU A 90 -9.65 -4.45 -14.19
C LEU A 90 -8.94 -3.66 -13.10
N MET A 91 -7.89 -4.23 -12.56
CA MET A 91 -7.06 -3.62 -11.51
C MET A 91 -5.61 -3.52 -11.94
N ALA A 92 -4.98 -2.38 -11.71
CA ALA A 92 -3.57 -2.17 -12.04
C ALA A 92 -2.92 -1.19 -11.06
N THR A 93 -1.69 -1.48 -10.64
CA THR A 93 -0.80 -0.48 -10.07
C THR A 93 -0.02 0.15 -11.22
N VAL A 94 -0.08 1.49 -11.33
CA VAL A 94 0.47 2.24 -12.47
C VAL A 94 1.98 2.06 -12.65
N GLU A 95 2.47 2.38 -13.83
CA GLU A 95 3.88 2.26 -14.20
C GLU A 95 4.80 2.92 -13.17
N GLY A 96 5.92 2.24 -12.86
CA GLY A 96 6.92 2.69 -11.89
C GLY A 96 6.55 2.49 -10.41
N ASP A 97 5.31 2.10 -10.09
CA ASP A 97 4.88 1.78 -8.74
C ASP A 97 4.75 0.26 -8.55
N VAL A 98 5.25 -0.23 -7.42
CA VAL A 98 5.31 -1.66 -7.08
C VAL A 98 4.48 -2.02 -5.84
N HIS A 99 3.78 -1.05 -5.25
CA HIS A 99 2.99 -1.22 -4.04
C HIS A 99 1.60 -1.76 -4.39
N ASP A 100 1.34 -3.01 -4.05
CA ASP A 100 0.12 -3.70 -4.44
C ASP A 100 -0.70 -4.29 -3.28
N ILE A 101 -0.20 -4.27 -2.03
CA ILE A 101 -0.90 -4.84 -0.87
C ILE A 101 -2.34 -4.34 -0.79
N GLY A 102 -2.55 -3.01 -0.85
CA GLY A 102 -3.88 -2.41 -0.81
C GLY A 102 -4.77 -2.84 -1.99
N LYS A 103 -4.18 -2.91 -3.21
CA LYS A 103 -4.87 -3.38 -4.41
C LYS A 103 -5.30 -4.84 -4.27
N ASN A 104 -4.40 -5.70 -3.79
CA ASN A 104 -4.67 -7.13 -3.61
C ASN A 104 -5.79 -7.37 -2.59
N ILE A 105 -5.79 -6.63 -1.49
CA ILE A 105 -6.87 -6.63 -0.50
C ILE A 105 -8.21 -6.26 -1.15
N VAL A 106 -8.26 -5.16 -1.90
CA VAL A 106 -9.46 -4.72 -2.61
C VAL A 106 -9.92 -5.79 -3.61
N GLY A 107 -9.01 -6.37 -4.39
CA GLY A 107 -9.30 -7.44 -5.33
C GLY A 107 -9.94 -8.65 -4.67
N THR A 108 -9.41 -9.06 -3.50
CA THR A 108 -9.98 -10.15 -2.70
C THR A 108 -11.40 -9.82 -2.23
N VAL A 109 -11.61 -8.62 -1.69
CA VAL A 109 -12.95 -8.14 -1.27
C VAL A 109 -13.96 -8.19 -2.43
N LEU A 110 -13.56 -7.71 -3.61
CA LEU A 110 -14.43 -7.69 -4.79
C LEU A 110 -14.75 -9.10 -5.30
N LYS A 111 -13.76 -10.01 -5.37
CA LYS A 111 -13.97 -11.42 -5.73
C LYS A 111 -14.99 -12.08 -4.80
N CYS A 112 -14.84 -11.87 -3.47
CA CYS A 112 -15.78 -12.36 -2.46
C CYS A 112 -17.22 -11.85 -2.67
N ASN A 113 -17.38 -10.69 -3.30
CA ASN A 113 -18.67 -10.08 -3.58
C ASN A 113 -19.22 -10.41 -4.98
N GLY A 114 -18.61 -11.37 -5.69
CA GLY A 114 -19.09 -11.91 -6.95
C GLY A 114 -18.67 -11.13 -8.20
N TYR A 115 -17.60 -10.32 -8.12
CA TYR A 115 -17.00 -9.65 -9.28
C TYR A 115 -15.89 -10.51 -9.90
N GLU A 116 -15.78 -10.48 -11.22
CA GLU A 116 -14.65 -11.04 -11.95
C GLU A 116 -13.51 -10.01 -11.92
N ILE A 117 -12.33 -10.39 -11.41
CA ILE A 117 -11.19 -9.51 -11.28
C ILE A 117 -10.10 -9.88 -12.25
N ILE A 118 -9.72 -8.92 -13.09
CA ILE A 118 -8.56 -8.98 -13.97
C ILE A 118 -7.47 -8.11 -13.33
N ASP A 119 -6.54 -8.76 -12.62
CA ASP A 119 -5.42 -8.07 -11.98
C ASP A 119 -4.19 -8.11 -12.87
N LEU A 120 -3.75 -6.94 -13.34
CA LEU A 120 -2.55 -6.78 -14.16
C LEU A 120 -1.25 -6.69 -13.33
N GLY A 121 -1.35 -6.69 -11.99
CA GLY A 121 -0.19 -6.58 -11.11
C GLY A 121 0.32 -5.15 -10.94
N VAL A 122 1.64 -5.00 -10.94
CA VAL A 122 2.35 -3.74 -10.64
C VAL A 122 3.14 -3.24 -11.86
N MET A 123 3.56 -1.97 -11.84
CA MET A 123 4.34 -1.33 -12.90
C MET A 123 3.69 -1.47 -14.29
N VAL A 124 2.37 -1.35 -14.35
CA VAL A 124 1.61 -1.66 -15.58
C VAL A 124 1.63 -0.46 -16.53
N PRO A 125 2.15 -0.62 -17.76
CA PRO A 125 2.12 0.43 -18.78
C PRO A 125 0.68 0.80 -19.17
N LYS A 126 0.43 2.07 -19.48
CA LYS A 126 -0.90 2.58 -19.89
C LYS A 126 -1.46 1.86 -21.13
N GLU A 127 -0.58 1.43 -22.04
CA GLU A 127 -0.93 0.67 -23.25
C GLU A 127 -1.54 -0.69 -22.89
N THR A 128 -0.91 -1.41 -21.94
CA THR A 128 -1.38 -2.71 -21.44
C THR A 128 -2.71 -2.57 -20.73
N ILE A 129 -2.91 -1.53 -19.90
CA ILE A 129 -4.18 -1.29 -19.22
C ILE A 129 -5.30 -1.07 -20.26
N LEU A 130 -5.04 -0.24 -21.28
CA LEU A 130 -6.02 0.06 -22.32
C LEU A 130 -6.36 -1.15 -23.17
N SER A 131 -5.35 -1.88 -23.67
CA SER A 131 -5.56 -3.06 -24.53
C SER A 131 -6.36 -4.13 -23.81
N THR A 132 -5.97 -4.47 -22.57
CA THR A 132 -6.69 -5.46 -21.76
C THR A 132 -8.11 -5.01 -21.44
N ALA A 133 -8.31 -3.72 -21.12
CA ALA A 133 -9.65 -3.21 -20.83
C ALA A 133 -10.59 -3.35 -22.03
N LYS A 134 -10.11 -3.11 -23.25
CA LYS A 134 -10.87 -3.28 -24.50
C LYS A 134 -11.10 -4.76 -24.84
N GLU A 135 -10.06 -5.59 -24.78
CA GLU A 135 -10.13 -7.02 -25.12
C GLU A 135 -11.08 -7.78 -24.20
N GLN A 136 -11.07 -7.46 -22.91
CA GLN A 136 -11.86 -8.14 -21.89
C GLN A 136 -13.24 -7.50 -21.67
N ASN A 137 -13.54 -6.36 -22.32
CA ASN A 137 -14.79 -5.61 -22.16
C ASN A 137 -15.12 -5.37 -20.69
N VAL A 138 -14.19 -4.74 -19.96
CA VAL A 138 -14.35 -4.50 -18.53
C VAL A 138 -15.36 -3.39 -18.23
N ASP A 139 -16.10 -3.54 -17.14
CA ASP A 139 -17.12 -2.58 -16.71
C ASP A 139 -16.50 -1.39 -15.97
N ILE A 140 -15.44 -1.63 -15.18
CA ILE A 140 -14.76 -0.64 -14.36
C ILE A 140 -13.25 -0.90 -14.36
N ILE A 141 -12.45 0.17 -14.32
CA ILE A 141 -11.00 0.11 -14.15
C ILE A 141 -10.64 0.72 -12.80
N THR A 142 -9.77 0.06 -12.03
CA THR A 142 -9.20 0.62 -10.81
C THR A 142 -7.70 0.84 -10.98
N LEU A 143 -7.23 2.07 -10.71
CA LEU A 143 -5.83 2.44 -10.75
C LEU A 143 -5.32 2.68 -9.33
N SER A 144 -4.22 2.04 -8.99
CA SER A 144 -3.57 2.15 -7.68
C SER A 144 -2.18 2.78 -7.80
N GLY A 145 -1.78 3.54 -6.77
CA GLY A 145 -0.44 4.08 -6.62
C GLY A 145 -0.21 4.59 -5.20
N LEU A 146 0.99 4.38 -4.67
CA LEU A 146 1.34 4.74 -3.29
C LEU A 146 2.34 5.89 -3.21
N ILE A 147 3.15 6.11 -4.23
CA ILE A 147 4.20 7.13 -4.22
C ILE A 147 3.79 8.36 -5.02
N THR A 148 4.33 9.52 -4.67
CA THR A 148 3.99 10.79 -5.35
C THR A 148 4.18 10.75 -6.87
N PRO A 149 5.22 10.11 -7.44
CA PRO A 149 5.36 9.95 -8.89
C PRO A 149 4.19 9.23 -9.56
N SER A 150 3.51 8.31 -8.86
CA SER A 150 2.37 7.55 -9.40
C SER A 150 1.20 8.46 -9.78
N LEU A 151 1.06 9.63 -9.14
CA LEU A 151 0.05 10.62 -9.48
C LEU A 151 0.23 11.15 -10.93
N LYS A 152 1.49 11.34 -11.35
CA LYS A 152 1.82 11.74 -12.73
C LYS A 152 1.57 10.61 -13.73
N GLU A 153 1.83 9.38 -13.33
CA GLU A 153 1.53 8.22 -14.19
C GLU A 153 0.01 8.04 -14.36
N MET A 154 -0.78 8.24 -13.32
CA MET A 154 -2.25 8.27 -13.44
C MET A 154 -2.73 9.36 -14.42
N GLU A 155 -2.14 10.57 -14.39
CA GLU A 155 -2.43 11.62 -15.39
C GLU A 155 -2.12 11.15 -16.82
N LYS A 156 -1.01 10.45 -17.04
CA LYS A 156 -0.63 9.90 -18.36
C LYS A 156 -1.62 8.83 -18.83
N VAL A 157 -2.03 7.92 -17.93
CA VAL A 157 -3.06 6.90 -18.25
C VAL A 157 -4.35 7.56 -18.70
N LEU A 158 -4.85 8.55 -17.96
CA LEU A 158 -6.12 9.19 -18.27
C LEU A 158 -6.08 9.97 -19.59
N LYS A 159 -4.98 10.70 -19.89
CA LYS A 159 -4.77 11.37 -21.17
C LYS A 159 -4.75 10.36 -22.31
N TYR A 160 -4.00 9.28 -22.17
CA TYR A 160 -3.91 8.22 -23.17
C TYR A 160 -5.27 7.56 -23.43
N PHE A 161 -6.06 7.35 -22.39
CA PHE A 161 -7.43 6.82 -22.51
C PHE A 161 -8.35 7.80 -23.23
N GLN A 162 -8.25 9.09 -22.94
CA GLN A 162 -9.00 10.14 -23.63
C GLN A 162 -8.66 10.20 -25.12
N GLU A 163 -7.38 10.13 -25.48
CA GLU A 163 -6.90 10.10 -26.86
C GLU A 163 -7.40 8.86 -27.62
N ASN A 164 -7.59 7.75 -26.93
CA ASN A 164 -8.09 6.49 -27.49
C ASN A 164 -9.60 6.30 -27.36
N SER A 165 -10.36 7.37 -27.05
CA SER A 165 -11.82 7.39 -26.96
C SER A 165 -12.42 6.37 -25.98
N MET A 166 -11.67 5.97 -24.96
CA MET A 166 -12.16 5.10 -23.89
C MET A 166 -13.22 5.86 -23.06
N LYS A 167 -14.20 5.14 -22.52
CA LYS A 167 -15.31 5.69 -21.72
C LYS A 167 -15.57 4.95 -20.41
N THR A 168 -14.92 3.82 -20.21
CA THR A 168 -15.06 2.99 -19.00
C THR A 168 -14.78 3.80 -17.75
N PRO A 169 -15.63 3.77 -16.70
CA PRO A 169 -15.39 4.47 -15.45
C PRO A 169 -14.08 4.02 -14.79
N ILE A 170 -13.37 4.98 -14.19
CA ILE A 170 -12.08 4.73 -13.53
C ILE A 170 -12.17 5.13 -12.06
N LEU A 171 -11.78 4.21 -11.18
CA LEU A 171 -11.60 4.46 -9.76
C LEU A 171 -10.11 4.68 -9.45
N ILE A 172 -9.81 5.77 -8.77
CA ILE A 172 -8.46 6.15 -8.35
C ILE A 172 -8.30 5.80 -6.87
N ALA A 173 -7.31 4.98 -6.56
CA ALA A 173 -7.01 4.52 -5.21
C ALA A 173 -5.51 4.65 -4.87
N GLY A 174 -5.21 4.61 -3.59
CA GLY A 174 -3.84 4.63 -3.07
C GLY A 174 -3.58 5.77 -2.08
N ALA A 175 -2.63 5.56 -1.16
CA ALA A 175 -2.42 6.45 -0.01
C ALA A 175 -1.97 7.88 -0.38
N THR A 176 -1.36 8.09 -1.54
CA THR A 176 -0.99 9.44 -2.03
C THR A 176 -2.10 10.13 -2.80
N THR A 177 -3.15 9.41 -3.15
CA THR A 177 -4.31 9.99 -3.84
C THR A 177 -5.24 10.70 -2.86
N SER A 178 -6.00 11.64 -3.34
CA SER A 178 -7.03 12.32 -2.53
C SER A 178 -8.19 12.78 -3.40
N PRO A 179 -9.38 12.99 -2.82
CA PRO A 179 -10.53 13.56 -3.54
C PRO A 179 -10.18 14.89 -4.20
N LEU A 180 -9.42 15.75 -3.50
CA LEU A 180 -9.01 17.04 -4.03
C LEU A 180 -8.06 16.92 -5.23
N HIS A 181 -7.03 16.08 -5.14
CA HIS A 181 -6.11 15.81 -6.25
C HIS A 181 -6.87 15.23 -7.45
N THR A 182 -7.74 14.25 -7.22
CA THR A 182 -8.56 13.64 -8.26
C THR A 182 -9.44 14.68 -8.93
N ALA A 183 -10.11 15.53 -8.15
CA ALA A 183 -10.94 16.60 -8.68
C ALA A 183 -10.17 17.63 -9.50
N LEU A 184 -8.97 18.05 -9.05
CA LEU A 184 -8.20 19.13 -9.68
C LEU A 184 -7.37 18.66 -10.88
N ARG A 185 -6.82 17.44 -10.83
CA ARG A 185 -5.79 16.99 -11.76
C ARG A 185 -6.19 15.82 -12.63
N LEU A 186 -7.02 14.91 -12.14
CA LEU A 186 -7.31 13.66 -12.84
C LEU A 186 -8.64 13.72 -13.60
N GLU A 187 -9.73 14.04 -12.92
CA GLU A 187 -11.07 14.03 -13.53
C GLU A 187 -11.17 14.93 -14.77
N PRO A 188 -10.56 16.14 -14.83
CA PRO A 188 -10.64 16.98 -16.03
C PRO A 188 -9.95 16.40 -17.28
N LEU A 189 -9.10 15.38 -17.13
CA LEU A 189 -8.34 14.79 -18.23
C LEU A 189 -9.08 13.70 -18.99
N TYR A 190 -10.22 13.23 -18.45
CA TYR A 190 -10.91 12.07 -18.99
C TYR A 190 -12.41 12.20 -18.93
N SER A 191 -13.08 12.03 -20.07
CA SER A 191 -14.53 12.17 -20.21
C SER A 191 -15.34 10.92 -19.81
N GLY A 192 -14.67 9.79 -19.55
CA GLY A 192 -15.29 8.53 -19.18
C GLY A 192 -15.59 8.37 -17.69
N LYS A 193 -15.50 9.44 -16.93
CA LYS A 193 -15.77 9.55 -15.49
C LYS A 193 -14.69 8.95 -14.59
N VAL A 194 -14.22 9.75 -13.65
CA VAL A 194 -13.16 9.41 -12.69
C VAL A 194 -13.70 9.63 -11.29
N LEU A 195 -13.53 8.66 -10.41
CA LEU A 195 -13.88 8.75 -9.00
C LEU A 195 -12.67 8.48 -8.13
N HIS A 196 -12.64 9.05 -6.95
CA HIS A 196 -11.69 8.71 -5.90
C HIS A 196 -12.33 7.72 -4.93
N VAL A 197 -11.58 6.69 -4.55
CA VAL A 197 -11.94 5.74 -3.49
C VAL A 197 -10.81 5.63 -2.49
N SER A 198 -11.16 5.60 -1.20
CA SER A 198 -10.18 5.67 -0.11
C SER A 198 -9.75 4.30 0.39
N GLU A 199 -10.67 3.34 0.46
CA GLU A 199 -10.49 2.08 1.16
C GLU A 199 -11.26 0.95 0.48
N ALA A 200 -11.02 -0.30 0.92
CA ALA A 200 -11.66 -1.48 0.34
C ALA A 200 -13.19 -1.43 0.42
N LEU A 201 -13.74 -0.97 1.54
CA LEU A 201 -15.18 -0.84 1.72
C LEU A 201 -15.78 0.25 0.82
N ASP A 202 -15.17 1.44 0.77
CA ASP A 202 -15.58 2.53 -0.11
C ASP A 202 -15.50 2.12 -1.59
N THR A 203 -14.46 1.34 -1.95
CA THR A 203 -14.32 0.78 -3.30
C THR A 203 -15.46 -0.18 -3.62
N LEU A 204 -15.77 -1.12 -2.72
CA LEU A 204 -16.87 -2.08 -2.89
C LEU A 204 -18.21 -1.37 -3.03
N GLN A 205 -18.52 -0.42 -2.15
CA GLN A 205 -19.76 0.36 -2.19
C GLN A 205 -19.89 1.18 -3.48
N SER A 206 -18.79 1.81 -3.91
CA SER A 206 -18.73 2.56 -5.16
C SER A 206 -18.98 1.68 -6.38
N ILE A 207 -18.37 0.49 -6.43
CA ILE A 207 -18.54 -0.47 -7.51
C ILE A 207 -19.97 -1.05 -7.51
N ASN A 208 -20.51 -1.42 -6.34
CA ASN A 208 -21.88 -1.91 -6.23
C ASN A 208 -22.88 -0.90 -6.79
N LYS A 209 -22.73 0.40 -6.47
CA LYS A 209 -23.57 1.47 -7.00
C LYS A 209 -23.38 1.68 -8.51
N LEU A 210 -22.11 1.74 -8.97
CA LEU A 210 -21.83 1.89 -10.41
C LEU A 210 -22.39 0.77 -11.28
N CYS A 211 -22.47 -0.45 -10.76
CA CYS A 211 -23.02 -1.62 -11.45
C CYS A 211 -24.53 -1.80 -11.23
N SER A 212 -25.20 -0.88 -10.51
CA SER A 212 -26.66 -0.89 -10.29
C SER A 212 -27.38 0.15 -11.16
N ASP A 213 -28.71 0.11 -11.15
CA ASP A 213 -29.55 1.12 -11.82
C ASP A 213 -29.37 2.54 -11.27
N GLU A 214 -28.82 2.70 -10.05
CA GLU A 214 -28.51 3.99 -9.40
C GLU A 214 -27.16 4.60 -9.86
N GLY A 215 -26.44 3.94 -10.76
CA GLY A 215 -25.06 4.31 -11.14
C GLY A 215 -24.90 5.73 -11.65
N GLU A 216 -25.83 6.21 -12.49
CA GLU A 216 -25.78 7.57 -13.05
C GLU A 216 -26.07 8.66 -11.99
N GLU A 217 -26.98 8.40 -11.05
CA GLU A 217 -27.29 9.33 -9.95
C GLU A 217 -26.08 9.43 -9.00
N PHE A 218 -25.52 8.29 -8.61
CA PHE A 218 -24.30 8.23 -7.79
C PHE A 218 -23.12 8.96 -8.41
N LEU A 219 -22.90 8.79 -9.72
CA LEU A 219 -21.87 9.51 -10.46
C LEU A 219 -22.10 11.02 -10.43
N SER A 220 -23.34 11.47 -10.65
CA SER A 220 -23.70 12.87 -10.62
C SER A 220 -23.42 13.52 -9.27
N GLU A 221 -23.74 12.82 -8.16
CA GLU A 221 -23.44 13.28 -6.82
C GLU A 221 -21.93 13.43 -6.58
N LYS A 222 -21.14 12.42 -6.92
CA LYS A 222 -19.68 12.44 -6.74
C LYS A 222 -19.02 13.55 -7.57
N LEU A 223 -19.46 13.78 -8.81
CA LEU A 223 -18.95 14.85 -9.66
C LEU A 223 -19.35 16.24 -9.14
N GLN A 224 -20.52 16.39 -8.52
CA GLN A 224 -20.93 17.64 -7.87
C GLN A 224 -20.04 17.95 -6.66
N ASN A 225 -19.66 16.92 -5.89
CA ASN A 225 -18.70 17.07 -4.79
C ASN A 225 -17.33 17.56 -5.30
N PHE A 226 -16.85 17.06 -6.44
CA PHE A 226 -15.61 17.57 -7.08
C PHE A 226 -15.70 19.04 -7.46
N LYS A 227 -16.82 19.50 -8.00
CA LYS A 227 -17.04 20.94 -8.31
C LYS A 227 -16.96 21.80 -7.05
N THR A 228 -17.50 21.31 -5.94
CA THR A 228 -17.44 22.00 -4.64
C THR A 228 -16.00 22.06 -4.10
N LEU A 229 -15.25 20.97 -4.19
CA LEU A 229 -13.83 20.92 -3.79
C LEU A 229 -12.97 21.90 -4.60
N ARG A 230 -13.19 22.01 -5.93
CA ARG A 230 -12.47 22.98 -6.77
C ARG A 230 -12.73 24.42 -6.31
N LYS A 231 -13.98 24.79 -6.06
CA LYS A 231 -14.35 26.14 -5.59
C LYS A 231 -13.71 26.48 -4.24
N LEU A 232 -13.70 25.53 -3.31
CA LEU A 232 -13.05 25.71 -2.00
C LEU A 232 -11.54 25.89 -2.13
N TYR A 233 -10.90 25.10 -2.99
CA TYR A 233 -9.47 25.19 -3.23
C TYR A 233 -9.06 26.55 -3.83
N GLU A 234 -9.81 27.06 -4.82
CA GLU A 234 -9.54 28.37 -5.42
C GLU A 234 -9.67 29.51 -4.40
N LYS A 235 -10.60 29.39 -3.45
CA LYS A 235 -10.81 30.37 -2.38
C LYS A 235 -9.63 30.38 -1.39
N ASN A 236 -9.06 29.21 -1.06
CA ASN A 236 -8.03 29.05 -0.04
C ASN A 236 -6.59 29.21 -0.57
N LYS A 237 -6.39 29.31 -1.89
CA LYS A 237 -5.05 29.37 -2.52
C LYS A 237 -4.22 30.63 -2.17
N LYS A 238 -4.77 31.59 -1.44
CA LYS A 238 -4.15 32.91 -1.19
C LYS A 238 -3.29 32.99 0.10
N GLU A 239 -3.11 31.93 0.90
CA GLU A 239 -2.59 32.08 2.27
C GLU A 239 -1.34 31.31 2.66
N ASN A 240 -0.63 30.62 1.78
CA ASN A 240 0.57 29.86 2.18
C ASN A 240 1.87 30.49 1.67
N ILE A 241 2.48 31.39 2.48
CA ILE A 241 3.89 31.75 2.36
C ILE A 241 4.65 30.86 3.38
N GLU A 242 5.47 29.92 2.90
CA GLU A 242 6.32 29.11 3.79
C GLU A 242 7.45 29.99 4.35
N ASP A 243 7.64 29.91 5.68
CA ASP A 243 8.76 30.58 6.38
C ASP A 243 10.08 29.85 6.06
N THR A 244 10.96 30.53 5.32
CA THR A 244 12.26 30.03 4.85
C THR A 244 13.43 30.46 5.74
N GLN A 245 13.19 31.00 6.93
CA GLN A 245 14.27 31.44 7.81
C GLN A 245 15.16 30.27 8.26
N GLU A 246 16.48 30.46 8.15
CA GLU A 246 17.45 29.46 8.63
C GLU A 246 17.43 29.37 10.15
N ILE A 247 17.43 28.14 10.66
CA ILE A 247 17.36 27.82 12.08
C ILE A 247 18.74 27.29 12.54
N SER A 248 19.63 28.18 12.85
CA SER A 248 20.98 27.83 13.33
C SER A 248 20.95 27.23 14.74
N SER A 249 21.82 26.26 14.97
CA SER A 249 22.14 25.68 16.27
C SER A 249 23.65 25.35 16.35
N PRO A 250 24.22 25.12 17.54
CA PRO A 250 25.61 24.64 17.65
C PRO A 250 25.78 23.32 16.89
N VAL A 251 26.87 23.22 16.14
CA VAL A 251 27.22 21.98 15.41
C VAL A 251 27.59 20.89 16.43
N ILE A 252 26.93 19.74 16.33
CA ILE A 252 27.23 18.57 17.15
C ILE A 252 28.18 17.67 16.37
N ILE A 253 29.42 17.56 16.86
CA ILE A 253 30.46 16.77 16.20
C ILE A 253 30.21 15.27 16.45
N PRO A 254 30.15 14.43 15.41
CA PRO A 254 30.02 12.98 15.58
C PRO A 254 31.32 12.36 16.10
N LYS A 255 31.19 11.25 16.84
CA LYS A 255 32.36 10.49 17.31
C LYS A 255 33.10 9.79 16.17
N GLU A 256 32.35 9.41 15.12
CA GLU A 256 32.87 8.74 13.93
C GLU A 256 32.18 9.29 12.67
N ILE A 257 32.96 9.40 11.59
CA ILE A 257 32.52 9.81 10.27
C ILE A 257 32.67 8.62 9.31
N GLY A 258 31.89 8.60 8.25
CA GLY A 258 31.90 7.55 7.24
C GLY A 258 30.70 6.62 7.35
N LYS A 259 30.69 5.58 6.53
CA LYS A 259 29.57 4.65 6.39
C LYS A 259 29.87 3.29 7.00
N LYS A 260 28.83 2.63 7.50
CA LYS A 260 28.88 1.25 8.02
C LYS A 260 27.69 0.44 7.53
N TYR A 261 27.95 -0.81 7.17
CA TYR A 261 26.96 -1.83 6.87
C TYR A 261 26.76 -2.73 8.09
N LEU A 262 25.55 -3.20 8.32
CA LEU A 262 25.20 -4.11 9.40
C LEU A 262 24.03 -5.00 9.02
N GLU A 263 23.99 -6.18 9.62
CA GLU A 263 22.84 -7.06 9.62
C GLU A 263 22.25 -7.09 11.03
N ILE A 264 20.97 -6.74 11.15
CA ILE A 264 20.27 -6.63 12.42
C ILE A 264 19.41 -7.89 12.58
N SER A 265 19.54 -8.56 13.73
CA SER A 265 18.72 -9.73 14.05
C SER A 265 17.27 -9.31 14.33
N LEU A 266 16.33 -10.25 14.13
CA LEU A 266 14.92 -9.96 14.45
C LEU A 266 14.70 -9.84 15.96
N GLU A 267 15.53 -10.53 16.77
CA GLU A 267 15.54 -10.43 18.23
C GLU A 267 15.86 -9.01 18.71
N ASP A 268 16.84 -8.35 18.08
CA ASP A 268 17.27 -7.00 18.46
C ASP A 268 16.19 -5.95 18.22
N ILE A 269 15.35 -6.16 17.19
CA ILE A 269 14.29 -5.21 16.79
C ILE A 269 12.91 -5.54 17.36
N GLU A 270 12.71 -6.70 17.96
CA GLU A 270 11.39 -7.17 18.42
C GLU A 270 10.68 -6.13 19.30
N LYS A 271 11.40 -5.48 20.21
CA LYS A 271 10.84 -4.43 21.10
C LYS A 271 10.42 -3.14 20.39
N TYR A 272 10.88 -2.93 19.15
CA TYR A 272 10.52 -1.76 18.33
C TYR A 272 9.35 -2.06 17.38
N ILE A 273 8.91 -3.32 17.29
CA ILE A 273 7.77 -3.71 16.44
C ILE A 273 6.47 -3.23 17.09
N ASN A 274 5.85 -2.22 16.49
CA ASN A 274 4.55 -1.73 16.93
C ASN A 274 3.43 -2.45 16.16
N LEU A 275 2.83 -3.46 16.79
CA LEU A 275 1.71 -4.22 16.22
C LEU A 275 0.39 -3.44 16.21
N ASP A 276 0.21 -2.43 17.05
CA ASP A 276 -1.04 -1.65 17.10
C ASP A 276 -1.26 -0.87 15.79
N ILE A 277 -0.18 -0.39 15.15
CA ILE A 277 -0.25 0.24 13.83
C ILE A 277 -0.78 -0.75 12.79
N LEU A 278 -0.34 -2.01 12.85
CA LEU A 278 -0.77 -3.07 11.94
C LEU A 278 -2.25 -3.43 12.17
N LEU A 279 -2.66 -3.58 13.42
CA LEU A 279 -4.05 -3.83 13.79
C LEU A 279 -4.97 -2.68 13.35
N HIS A 280 -4.52 -1.44 13.50
CA HIS A 280 -5.25 -0.26 13.00
C HIS A 280 -5.38 -0.28 11.47
N THR A 281 -4.33 -0.68 10.74
CA THR A 281 -4.37 -0.84 9.28
C THR A 281 -5.39 -1.89 8.86
N LEU A 282 -5.49 -2.99 9.62
CA LEU A 282 -6.47 -4.06 9.41
C LEU A 282 -7.88 -3.71 9.95
N LYS A 283 -8.03 -2.54 10.60
CA LYS A 283 -9.29 -2.02 11.18
C LYS A 283 -9.96 -2.97 12.18
N VAL A 284 -9.18 -3.73 12.91
CA VAL A 284 -9.68 -4.67 13.91
C VAL A 284 -10.17 -3.89 15.12
N LYS A 285 -11.40 -4.15 15.54
CA LYS A 285 -12.04 -3.52 16.71
C LYS A 285 -12.54 -4.52 17.75
N ASN A 286 -12.48 -5.81 17.46
CA ASN A 286 -12.95 -6.88 18.32
C ASN A 286 -11.77 -7.53 19.03
N SER A 287 -11.81 -7.63 20.35
CA SER A 287 -10.73 -8.18 21.16
C SER A 287 -10.37 -9.64 20.84
N ASN A 288 -11.34 -10.47 20.45
CA ASN A 288 -11.09 -11.86 20.07
C ASN A 288 -10.35 -11.98 18.74
N GLU A 289 -10.75 -11.16 17.75
CA GLU A 289 -10.08 -11.12 16.44
C GLU A 289 -8.68 -10.51 16.56
N GLU A 290 -8.51 -9.50 17.41
CA GLU A 290 -7.22 -8.93 17.74
C GLU A 290 -6.24 -9.97 18.31
N LEU A 291 -6.71 -10.79 19.25
CA LEU A 291 -5.91 -11.88 19.83
C LEU A 291 -5.48 -12.89 18.76
N LYS A 292 -6.42 -13.31 17.91
CA LYS A 292 -6.14 -14.25 16.82
C LYS A 292 -5.10 -13.71 15.84
N ILE A 293 -5.22 -12.45 15.44
CA ILE A 293 -4.26 -11.83 14.53
C ILE A 293 -2.88 -11.70 15.20
N LYS A 294 -2.83 -11.35 16.48
CA LYS A 294 -1.57 -11.30 17.23
C LYS A 294 -0.91 -12.68 17.32
N GLU A 295 -1.68 -13.74 17.48
CA GLU A 295 -1.18 -15.13 17.44
C GLU A 295 -0.63 -15.49 16.06
N ASP A 296 -1.37 -15.18 14.99
CA ASP A 296 -0.94 -15.41 13.61
C ASP A 296 0.34 -14.63 13.28
N LEU A 297 0.42 -13.34 13.66
CA LEU A 297 1.62 -12.53 13.49
C LEU A 297 2.82 -13.06 14.27
N SER A 298 2.59 -13.52 15.51
CA SER A 298 3.63 -14.13 16.33
C SER A 298 4.12 -15.43 15.70
N PHE A 299 3.21 -16.24 15.15
CA PHE A 299 3.55 -17.44 14.40
C PHE A 299 4.43 -17.11 13.18
N ILE A 300 4.03 -16.12 12.37
CA ILE A 300 4.79 -15.68 11.19
C ILE A 300 6.18 -15.16 11.61
N PHE A 301 6.24 -14.32 12.64
CA PHE A 301 7.50 -13.76 13.14
C PHE A 301 8.47 -14.84 13.67
N ASN A 302 7.94 -15.84 14.37
CA ASN A 302 8.75 -16.97 14.82
C ASN A 302 9.29 -17.79 13.64
N LYS A 303 8.48 -18.00 12.60
CA LYS A 303 8.96 -18.65 11.37
C LYS A 303 10.06 -17.84 10.68
N MET A 304 9.97 -16.52 10.68
CA MET A 304 11.03 -15.64 10.15
C MET A 304 12.32 -15.77 10.97
N LYS A 305 12.23 -15.84 12.31
CA LYS A 305 13.39 -16.12 13.20
C LYS A 305 14.00 -17.49 12.96
N GLU A 306 13.19 -18.54 12.86
CA GLU A 306 13.64 -19.90 12.54
C GLU A 306 14.43 -19.99 11.22
N ASN A 307 14.07 -19.16 10.24
CA ASN A 307 14.78 -19.03 8.96
C ASN A 307 16.01 -18.10 9.03
N ASN A 308 16.36 -17.61 10.22
CA ASN A 308 17.50 -16.72 10.45
C ASN A 308 17.50 -15.48 9.54
N LEU A 309 16.31 -14.94 9.25
CA LEU A 309 16.17 -13.75 8.43
C LEU A 309 16.64 -12.50 9.20
N LYS A 310 17.28 -11.58 8.51
CA LYS A 310 17.86 -10.37 9.11
C LYS A 310 17.48 -9.14 8.32
N VAL A 311 17.37 -8.00 9.00
CA VAL A 311 17.29 -6.70 8.36
C VAL A 311 18.68 -6.27 7.91
N ARG A 312 18.85 -5.96 6.63
CA ARG A 312 20.09 -5.36 6.13
C ARG A 312 20.03 -3.85 6.28
N GLY A 313 21.04 -3.27 6.88
CA GLY A 313 21.11 -1.84 7.14
C GLY A 313 22.46 -1.24 6.75
N SER A 314 22.43 0.00 6.32
CA SER A 314 23.60 0.84 6.16
C SER A 314 23.31 2.23 6.69
N TYR A 315 24.27 2.84 7.37
CA TYR A 315 24.22 4.24 7.77
C TYR A 315 25.55 4.89 7.55
N GLY A 316 25.56 6.20 7.44
CA GLY A 316 26.78 6.99 7.39
C GLY A 316 26.57 8.39 7.94
N ILE A 317 27.63 8.95 8.53
CA ILE A 317 27.69 10.35 8.95
C ILE A 317 28.79 11.03 8.14
N PHE A 318 28.47 12.15 7.54
CA PHE A 318 29.34 12.84 6.58
C PHE A 318 29.45 14.31 6.92
N SER A 319 30.60 14.90 6.62
CA SER A 319 30.75 16.36 6.61
C SER A 319 29.90 16.94 5.48
N SER A 320 29.16 17.99 5.76
CA SER A 320 28.31 18.66 4.78
C SER A 320 28.67 20.15 4.68
N LYS A 321 28.47 20.72 3.49
CA LYS A 321 28.67 22.13 3.21
C LYS A 321 27.55 22.72 2.41
N LYS A 322 27.19 23.96 2.75
CA LYS A 322 26.30 24.77 1.91
C LYS A 322 27.11 25.61 0.94
N ILE A 323 26.92 25.39 -0.36
CA ILE A 323 27.60 26.13 -1.43
C ILE A 323 26.53 26.53 -2.46
N ASP A 324 26.43 27.82 -2.77
CA ASP A 324 25.49 28.36 -3.78
C ASP A 324 24.02 27.87 -3.60
N GLY A 325 23.56 27.84 -2.34
CA GLY A 325 22.20 27.40 -2.01
C GLY A 325 21.98 25.90 -2.12
N LYS A 326 23.02 25.10 -2.19
CA LYS A 326 22.99 23.63 -2.23
C LYS A 326 23.69 23.05 -1.01
N LEU A 327 23.11 22.01 -0.43
CA LEU A 327 23.72 21.20 0.61
C LEU A 327 24.42 20.01 -0.03
N ILE A 328 25.73 19.86 0.21
CA ILE A 328 26.60 18.90 -0.48
C ILE A 328 27.26 17.97 0.54
N ILE A 329 27.28 16.66 0.20
CA ILE A 329 28.02 15.58 0.88
C ILE A 329 28.79 14.80 -0.19
N GLU A 330 30.12 14.64 -0.03
CA GLU A 330 30.95 13.84 -0.95
C GLU A 330 30.64 14.12 -2.44
N ASP A 331 30.61 15.42 -2.81
CA ASP A 331 30.28 15.90 -4.15
C ASP A 331 28.84 15.63 -4.64
N ASN A 332 27.97 15.09 -3.79
CA ASN A 332 26.57 14.85 -4.11
C ASN A 332 25.65 15.93 -3.48
N ILE A 333 24.73 16.46 -4.27
CA ILE A 333 23.72 17.41 -3.78
C ILE A 333 22.63 16.62 -3.04
N ILE A 334 22.41 16.94 -1.78
CA ILE A 334 21.43 16.30 -0.90
C ILE A 334 20.15 17.13 -0.77
N SER A 335 20.29 18.46 -0.80
CA SER A 335 19.16 19.39 -0.60
C SER A 335 19.51 20.74 -1.20
N THR A 336 18.49 21.55 -1.45
CA THR A 336 18.61 22.94 -1.91
C THR A 336 17.94 23.88 -0.92
N LYS A 337 18.20 25.19 -1.03
CA LYS A 337 17.58 26.21 -0.17
C LYS A 337 16.04 26.22 -0.17
N GLU A 338 15.43 25.58 -1.16
CA GLU A 338 13.97 25.46 -1.29
C GLU A 338 13.42 24.29 -0.49
N ASP A 339 14.27 23.37 -0.05
CA ASP A 339 13.87 22.18 0.66
C ASP A 339 13.72 22.46 2.17
N PHE A 340 12.70 21.85 2.77
CA PHE A 340 12.35 22.05 4.18
C PHE A 340 13.50 21.75 5.15
N ILE A 341 14.29 20.70 4.89
CA ILE A 341 15.39 20.28 5.78
C ILE A 341 16.60 21.24 5.73
N TYR A 342 16.79 21.95 4.61
CA TYR A 342 17.95 22.82 4.40
C TYR A 342 18.12 23.85 5.53
N LYS A 343 17.02 24.38 6.05
CA LYS A 343 17.03 25.40 7.10
C LYS A 343 17.61 24.97 8.45
N PHE A 344 17.68 23.64 8.70
CA PHE A 344 18.19 23.08 9.96
C PHE A 344 19.69 22.75 9.94
N ILE A 345 20.36 22.87 8.80
CA ILE A 345 21.77 22.54 8.63
C ILE A 345 22.58 23.85 8.58
N ASN A 346 23.71 23.92 9.24
CA ASN A 346 24.61 25.07 9.16
C ASN A 346 25.46 25.05 7.86
N ASN A 347 26.24 26.13 7.58
CA ASN A 347 27.06 26.21 6.38
C ASN A 347 28.14 25.12 6.32
N ASP A 348 28.77 24.84 7.44
CA ASP A 348 29.67 23.72 7.67
C ASP A 348 29.06 22.89 8.82
N ASP A 349 28.64 21.67 8.53
CA ASP A 349 27.90 20.81 9.48
C ASP A 349 28.15 19.33 9.18
N TYR A 350 27.41 18.48 9.86
CA TYR A 350 27.32 17.06 9.58
C TYR A 350 25.89 16.68 9.25
N ILE A 351 25.76 15.70 8.38
CA ILE A 351 24.47 15.08 8.05
C ILE A 351 24.65 13.58 8.01
N GLY A 352 23.65 12.85 8.50
CA GLY A 352 23.64 11.40 8.41
C GLY A 352 22.70 10.94 7.30
N ALA A 353 22.97 9.74 6.80
CA ALA A 353 22.10 9.04 5.89
C ALA A 353 21.92 7.59 6.38
N PHE A 354 20.76 7.00 6.08
CA PHE A 354 20.47 5.59 6.40
C PHE A 354 19.66 4.94 5.29
N ALA A 355 19.83 3.64 5.15
CA ALA A 355 18.99 2.80 4.30
C ALA A 355 18.89 1.38 4.89
N LEU A 356 17.71 0.80 4.85
CA LEU A 356 17.45 -0.56 5.30
C LEU A 356 16.55 -1.29 4.31
N SER A 357 16.72 -2.60 4.25
CA SER A 357 15.85 -3.51 3.52
C SER A 357 15.56 -4.77 4.31
N TYR A 358 14.40 -5.34 4.07
CA TYR A 358 13.99 -6.64 4.60
C TYR A 358 13.10 -7.35 3.60
N LYS A 359 13.21 -8.67 3.53
CA LYS A 359 12.35 -9.48 2.67
C LYS A 359 12.11 -10.84 3.30
N SER A 360 10.85 -11.21 3.42
CA SER A 360 10.40 -12.56 3.73
C SER A 360 9.29 -12.96 2.74
N GLU A 361 9.30 -14.21 2.30
CA GLU A 361 8.31 -14.80 1.39
C GLU A 361 8.09 -16.27 1.77
N ILE A 362 7.73 -16.53 3.02
CA ILE A 362 7.54 -17.89 3.55
C ILE A 362 6.18 -18.46 3.14
N PHE A 363 5.13 -17.62 3.13
CA PHE A 363 3.74 -18.04 2.98
C PHE A 363 3.16 -17.74 1.58
N LYS A 364 3.88 -18.08 0.51
CA LYS A 364 3.51 -17.73 -0.90
C LYS A 364 2.15 -18.24 -1.34
N GLU A 365 1.72 -19.41 -0.85
CA GLU A 365 0.50 -20.10 -1.31
C GLU A 365 -0.73 -19.85 -0.43
N LYS A 366 -0.56 -19.19 0.72
CA LYS A 366 -1.64 -18.89 1.67
C LYS A 366 -1.93 -17.39 1.65
N GLU A 367 -2.95 -16.97 0.93
CA GLU A 367 -3.26 -15.55 0.68
C GLU A 367 -3.35 -14.74 1.97
N TYR A 368 -4.06 -15.24 2.98
CA TYR A 368 -4.18 -14.59 4.29
C TYR A 368 -2.83 -14.42 5.00
N LEU A 369 -2.05 -15.50 5.17
CA LEU A 369 -0.75 -15.43 5.83
C LEU A 369 0.26 -14.63 5.03
N LYS A 370 0.20 -14.67 3.69
CA LYS A 370 1.02 -13.85 2.79
C LYS A 370 0.76 -12.37 3.02
N ILE A 371 -0.49 -11.94 3.09
CA ILE A 371 -0.84 -10.53 3.35
C ILE A 371 -0.33 -10.10 4.74
N LEU A 372 -0.51 -10.92 5.76
CA LEU A 372 0.03 -10.63 7.10
C LEU A 372 1.57 -10.57 7.09
N GLU A 373 2.23 -11.47 6.36
CA GLU A 373 3.68 -11.47 6.20
C GLU A 373 4.19 -10.19 5.53
N GLU A 374 3.55 -9.74 4.45
CA GLU A 374 3.88 -8.50 3.75
C GLU A 374 3.70 -7.27 4.64
N LEU A 375 2.61 -7.21 5.41
CA LEU A 375 2.38 -6.14 6.37
C LEU A 375 3.42 -6.15 7.50
N LEU A 376 3.78 -7.35 7.98
CA LEU A 376 4.81 -7.52 9.02
C LEU A 376 6.20 -7.15 8.49
N ASN A 377 6.54 -7.48 7.25
CA ASN A 377 7.80 -7.07 6.61
C ASN A 377 7.98 -5.55 6.66
N ASN A 378 6.93 -4.78 6.39
CA ASN A 378 6.98 -3.32 6.48
C ASN A 378 7.21 -2.83 7.93
N ARG A 379 6.62 -3.49 8.92
CA ARG A 379 6.85 -3.14 10.34
C ARG A 379 8.25 -3.51 10.80
N ILE A 380 8.79 -4.63 10.31
CA ILE A 380 10.15 -5.08 10.60
C ILE A 380 11.19 -4.08 10.09
N VAL A 381 11.07 -3.59 8.86
CA VAL A 381 12.03 -2.61 8.34
C VAL A 381 11.96 -1.27 9.06
N GLU A 382 10.76 -0.82 9.45
CA GLU A 382 10.58 0.38 10.26
C GLU A 382 11.15 0.21 11.68
N ALA A 383 10.91 -0.93 12.33
CA ALA A 383 11.51 -1.28 13.61
C ALA A 383 13.04 -1.32 13.53
N GLY A 384 13.58 -1.84 12.43
CA GLY A 384 15.01 -1.81 12.13
C GLY A 384 15.55 -0.38 12.01
N ALA A 385 14.78 0.51 11.40
CA ALA A 385 15.16 1.92 11.28
C ALA A 385 15.12 2.64 12.63
N GLU A 386 14.16 2.35 13.50
CA GLU A 386 14.10 2.87 14.88
C GLU A 386 15.25 2.34 15.73
N TYR A 387 15.54 1.04 15.63
CA TYR A 387 16.72 0.45 16.28
C TYR A 387 18.01 1.13 15.82
N LEU A 388 18.18 1.35 14.53
CA LEU A 388 19.39 1.96 13.97
C LEU A 388 19.55 3.42 14.40
N GLU A 389 18.45 4.19 14.41
CA GLU A 389 18.42 5.56 14.93
C GLU A 389 18.86 5.60 16.40
N ASP A 390 18.31 4.72 17.23
CA ASP A 390 18.62 4.62 18.65
C ASP A 390 20.10 4.24 18.87
N PHE A 391 20.59 3.25 18.08
CA PHE A 391 22.00 2.83 18.11
C PHE A 391 22.95 3.97 17.74
N VAL A 392 22.70 4.65 16.63
CA VAL A 392 23.53 5.77 16.16
C VAL A 392 23.45 6.94 17.15
N SER A 393 22.24 7.26 17.64
CA SER A 393 22.04 8.39 18.56
C SER A 393 22.76 8.21 19.89
N LYS A 394 22.81 6.99 20.41
CA LYS A 394 23.51 6.68 21.69
C LYS A 394 25.02 6.53 21.54
N ASN A 395 25.48 5.98 20.43
CA ASN A 395 26.87 5.55 20.33
C ASN A 395 27.74 6.46 19.45
N ILE A 396 27.19 7.08 18.41
CA ILE A 396 27.95 7.76 17.35
C ILE A 396 27.66 9.26 17.32
N TRP A 397 26.40 9.66 17.13
CA TRP A 397 26.01 11.05 16.90
C TRP A 397 24.55 11.28 17.25
N LYS A 398 24.26 12.28 18.05
CA LYS A 398 22.90 12.56 18.49
C LYS A 398 22.01 12.95 17.31
N ILE A 399 20.92 12.20 17.12
CA ILE A 399 19.91 12.47 16.12
C ILE A 399 18.72 13.18 16.77
N ASN A 400 18.20 14.22 16.13
CA ASN A 400 17.02 14.95 16.57
C ASN A 400 15.79 14.64 15.70
N ILE A 401 15.98 14.50 14.37
CA ILE A 401 14.95 14.02 13.45
C ILE A 401 15.54 13.06 12.42
N ARG A 402 14.72 12.11 11.98
CA ARG A 402 15.00 11.09 10.96
C ARG A 402 13.99 11.18 9.81
N PRO A 403 14.06 12.20 8.94
CA PRO A 403 13.15 12.28 7.81
C PRO A 403 13.44 11.18 6.80
N ALA A 404 12.41 10.37 6.49
CA ALA A 404 12.45 9.41 5.41
C ALA A 404 12.13 10.09 4.07
N ILE A 405 12.78 9.61 2.99
CA ILE A 405 12.58 10.15 1.64
C ILE A 405 11.20 9.74 1.10
N GLY A 406 10.47 10.72 0.56
CA GLY A 406 9.10 10.56 0.05
C GLY A 406 8.02 11.07 1.00
N TYR A 407 8.38 11.48 2.23
CA TYR A 407 7.49 12.08 3.21
C TYR A 407 7.55 13.63 3.17
N PRO A 408 6.59 14.34 3.79
CA PRO A 408 6.47 15.81 3.67
C PRO A 408 7.74 16.60 4.01
N SER A 409 8.57 16.10 4.94
CA SER A 409 9.84 16.74 5.29
C SER A 409 10.93 16.54 4.25
N LEU A 410 10.84 15.50 3.40
CA LEU A 410 11.85 15.15 2.40
C LEU A 410 11.16 14.52 1.15
N PRO A 411 10.36 15.30 0.42
CA PRO A 411 9.42 14.76 -0.58
C PRO A 411 10.07 14.30 -1.89
N ASN A 412 11.32 14.70 -2.17
CA ASN A 412 11.99 14.40 -3.44
C ASN A 412 12.47 12.95 -3.51
N HIS A 413 11.73 12.09 -4.23
CA HIS A 413 12.06 10.68 -4.40
C HIS A 413 13.40 10.42 -5.12
N GLN A 414 13.87 11.33 -5.99
CA GLN A 414 15.16 11.19 -6.70
C GLN A 414 16.35 11.12 -5.73
N LEU A 415 16.21 11.73 -4.56
CA LEU A 415 17.24 11.69 -3.53
C LEU A 415 17.57 10.26 -3.07
N LYS A 416 16.67 9.30 -3.24
CA LYS A 416 16.94 7.88 -2.95
C LYS A 416 18.14 7.34 -3.73
N GLU A 417 18.27 7.72 -5.01
CA GLU A 417 19.41 7.31 -5.84
C GLU A 417 20.73 7.80 -5.24
N THR A 418 20.76 9.07 -4.83
CA THR A 418 21.94 9.68 -4.21
C THR A 418 22.29 9.03 -2.86
N VAL A 419 21.29 8.84 -1.99
CA VAL A 419 21.49 8.24 -0.67
C VAL A 419 21.95 6.78 -0.78
N LEU A 420 21.33 5.99 -1.67
CA LEU A 420 21.72 4.60 -1.90
C LEU A 420 23.13 4.50 -2.49
N LYS A 421 23.52 5.40 -3.40
CA LYS A 421 24.88 5.46 -3.93
C LYS A 421 25.92 5.74 -2.83
N ILE A 422 25.67 6.72 -1.96
CA ILE A 422 26.56 7.07 -0.84
C ILE A 422 26.68 5.90 0.16
N LEU A 423 25.60 5.16 0.39
CA LEU A 423 25.53 4.08 1.39
C LEU A 423 25.82 2.68 0.82
N ASP A 424 26.31 2.53 -0.41
CA ASP A 424 26.52 1.24 -1.07
C ASP A 424 25.23 0.40 -1.12
N GLY A 425 24.16 0.97 -1.64
CA GLY A 425 22.82 0.36 -1.68
C GLY A 425 22.74 -1.05 -2.29
N ASP A 426 23.68 -1.41 -3.16
CA ASP A 426 23.80 -2.76 -3.72
C ASP A 426 24.00 -3.84 -2.63
N LYS A 427 24.69 -3.50 -1.52
CA LYS A 427 24.87 -4.41 -0.38
C LYS A 427 23.57 -4.68 0.37
N LEU A 428 22.57 -3.81 0.18
CA LEU A 428 21.25 -3.92 0.78
C LEU A 428 20.24 -4.64 -0.13
N ASP A 429 20.64 -5.09 -1.32
CA ASP A 429 19.74 -5.59 -2.38
C ASP A 429 18.61 -4.60 -2.73
N ILE A 430 18.84 -3.29 -2.56
CA ILE A 430 17.85 -2.28 -2.90
C ILE A 430 18.04 -1.86 -4.36
N LYS A 431 16.98 -2.03 -5.16
CA LYS A 431 16.87 -1.52 -6.53
C LYS A 431 15.81 -0.44 -6.61
N LEU A 432 15.97 0.51 -7.51
CA LEU A 432 14.98 1.56 -7.77
C LEU A 432 14.25 1.30 -9.09
N THR A 433 12.95 1.53 -9.10
CA THR A 433 12.16 1.61 -10.35
C THR A 433 12.40 2.95 -11.05
N SER A 434 11.87 3.11 -12.26
CA SER A 434 11.89 4.39 -13.00
C SER A 434 11.23 5.55 -12.23
N SER A 435 10.34 5.27 -11.29
CA SER A 435 9.68 6.24 -10.40
C SER A 435 10.32 6.32 -9.01
N TYR A 436 11.50 5.75 -8.83
CA TYR A 436 12.23 5.73 -7.55
C TYR A 436 11.50 4.97 -6.43
N ALA A 437 10.62 4.02 -6.73
CA ALA A 437 10.15 3.04 -5.75
C ALA A 437 11.27 2.04 -5.44
N MET A 438 11.41 1.65 -4.18
CA MET A 438 12.43 0.69 -3.74
C MET A 438 11.94 -0.75 -3.84
N LEU A 439 12.79 -1.64 -4.29
CA LEU A 439 12.65 -3.09 -4.27
C LEU A 439 13.77 -3.70 -3.41
N PRO A 440 13.45 -4.55 -2.40
CA PRO A 440 12.12 -5.00 -2.00
C PRO A 440 11.25 -3.87 -1.45
N LEU A 441 9.91 -4.08 -1.46
CA LEU A 441 8.93 -3.10 -0.95
C LEU A 441 9.20 -2.67 0.48
N SER A 442 9.56 -3.64 1.33
CA SER A 442 9.96 -3.38 2.71
C SER A 442 11.40 -2.85 2.75
N SER A 443 11.55 -1.62 2.27
CA SER A 443 12.78 -0.85 2.31
C SER A 443 12.49 0.58 2.76
N VAL A 444 13.41 1.18 3.50
CA VAL A 444 13.33 2.58 3.93
C VAL A 444 14.70 3.23 3.80
N CYS A 445 14.74 4.49 3.39
CA CYS A 445 15.94 5.31 3.42
C CYS A 445 15.62 6.76 3.74
N GLY A 446 16.61 7.48 4.27
CA GLY A 446 16.42 8.86 4.67
C GLY A 446 17.70 9.48 5.20
N LEU A 447 17.52 10.56 5.92
CA LEU A 447 18.60 11.35 6.50
C LEU A 447 18.49 11.40 8.02
N TYR A 448 19.61 11.66 8.68
CA TYR A 448 19.71 12.01 10.10
C TYR A 448 20.13 13.48 10.23
N ILE A 449 19.41 14.22 11.04
CA ILE A 449 19.69 15.64 11.32
C ILE A 449 19.88 15.82 12.83
N SER A 450 20.99 16.45 13.19
CA SER A 450 21.36 16.73 14.58
C SER A 450 21.26 18.23 14.87
N ASN A 451 20.03 18.73 14.87
CA ASN A 451 19.73 20.10 15.26
C ASN A 451 18.61 20.09 16.31
N PRO A 452 18.85 20.51 17.56
CA PRO A 452 17.86 20.47 18.64
C PRO A 452 16.58 21.25 18.36
N LYS A 453 16.62 22.18 17.40
CA LYS A 453 15.45 22.98 16.98
C LYS A 453 14.73 22.40 15.76
N SER A 454 15.20 21.26 15.24
CA SER A 454 14.58 20.64 14.08
C SER A 454 13.24 19.97 14.45
N PHE A 455 12.33 19.94 13.48
CA PHE A 455 11.00 19.34 13.60
C PHE A 455 10.56 18.77 12.25
N TYR A 456 9.54 17.94 12.26
CA TYR A 456 8.95 17.41 11.03
C TYR A 456 7.96 18.39 10.40
N LYS A 457 7.95 18.48 9.08
CA LYS A 457 6.92 19.21 8.33
C LYS A 457 5.58 18.49 8.54
N LYS A 458 4.57 19.25 8.96
CA LYS A 458 3.19 18.74 9.16
C LYS A 458 2.46 18.54 7.85
#